data_8317747cbb71e5023e3edd1b99d5dd6c
#
_entry.id   8317747cbb71e5023e3edd1b99d5dd6c
#
_cell.length_a   1.000
_cell.length_b   1.000
_cell.length_c   1.000
_cell.angle_alpha   90.00
_cell.angle_beta   90.00
_cell.angle_gamma   90.00
#
_symmetry.space_group_name_H-M   'P 1'
#
loop_
_entity.id
_entity.type
_entity.pdbx_description
1 polymer ?
#
loop_
_entity_poly.entity_id
_entity_poly.type
_entity_poly.pdbx_seq_one_letter_code
_entity_poly.pdbx_strand_id
1 'polypeptide(L)'
;MSDVIYTTGITGFVGRNLLHTLLEKYNFVLNFERNHKISIHQKNAKKILKDFDFKILEDYSSEILIHLATLYNPSPKNEFEENEILQSNLNFPIQVCKTLEKINLKKIITTSSYIQLIPEDEQNLYAKSKSDFIKWAEQTFEITEIFLFDSFGSDDNREKVIDIFIKKKLLNEEINIPEKKIQMKLTHIDEISECLMASLDLQKGKYMILSNNQLTIEDLAEKIVKILGSKSLINKDFKAVDYFKKITKFPKNIYRASSSQDFESMLLSRSNEIRKAHSL
;
A
#
# COMPACT_ATOMS: atom_id res chain seq x y z
N MET A 1 18.00 19.01 8.14
CA MET A 1 16.83 18.13 7.85
C MET A 1 16.01 18.06 9.12
N SER A 2 14.68 18.03 9.03
CA SER A 2 13.83 17.88 10.22
C SER A 2 14.08 16.52 10.86
N ASP A 3 14.14 16.48 12.19
CA ASP A 3 14.24 15.23 12.96
C ASP A 3 12.91 14.46 13.01
N VAL A 4 11.88 15.01 12.38
CA VAL A 4 10.49 14.54 12.46
C VAL A 4 9.95 14.26 11.07
N ILE A 5 9.18 13.17 10.93
CA ILE A 5 8.36 12.88 9.76
C ILE A 5 6.91 12.62 10.19
N TYR A 6 5.95 13.19 9.45
CA TYR A 6 4.54 12.91 9.63
C TYR A 6 4.11 11.70 8.80
N THR A 7 3.26 10.87 9.38
CA THR A 7 2.71 9.69 8.71
C THR A 7 1.23 9.49 9.01
N THR A 8 0.54 8.75 8.16
CA THR A 8 -0.72 8.10 8.45
C THR A 8 -0.63 6.63 8.01
N GLY A 9 -1.34 5.74 8.69
CA GLY A 9 -1.41 4.34 8.26
C GLY A 9 -0.13 3.52 8.52
N ILE A 10 0.73 3.95 9.46
CA ILE A 10 1.96 3.23 9.81
C ILE A 10 1.68 1.84 10.41
N THR A 11 0.48 1.58 10.88
CA THR A 11 0.04 0.28 11.39
C THR A 11 -0.45 -0.68 10.30
N GLY A 12 -0.61 -0.22 9.07
CA GLY A 12 -0.97 -1.04 7.91
C GLY A 12 0.23 -1.80 7.35
N PHE A 13 -0.01 -2.68 6.36
CA PHE A 13 1.02 -3.51 5.75
C PHE A 13 2.25 -2.72 5.26
N VAL A 14 2.04 -1.71 4.42
CA VAL A 14 3.13 -0.88 3.91
C VAL A 14 3.79 -0.09 5.05
N GLY A 15 2.97 0.49 5.93
CA GLY A 15 3.46 1.32 7.04
C GLY A 15 4.35 0.57 8.03
N ARG A 16 3.95 -0.65 8.43
CA ARG A 16 4.75 -1.46 9.37
C ARG A 16 6.12 -1.79 8.81
N ASN A 17 6.20 -2.14 7.53
CA ASN A 17 7.46 -2.43 6.88
C ASN A 17 8.33 -1.17 6.67
N LEU A 18 7.71 0.00 6.48
CA LEU A 18 8.42 1.27 6.32
C LEU A 18 8.92 1.86 7.65
N LEU A 19 8.25 1.58 8.78
CA LEU A 19 8.50 2.24 10.06
C LEU A 19 9.96 2.12 10.52
N HIS A 20 10.56 0.93 10.38
CA HIS A 20 11.94 0.70 10.79
C HIS A 20 12.92 1.63 10.04
N THR A 21 12.79 1.69 8.72
CA THR A 21 13.64 2.55 7.88
C THR A 21 13.43 4.04 8.15
N LEU A 22 12.19 4.45 8.45
CA LEU A 22 11.92 5.83 8.87
C LEU A 22 12.63 6.17 10.19
N LEU A 23 12.63 5.24 11.17
CA LEU A 23 13.28 5.44 12.47
C LEU A 23 14.82 5.37 12.40
N GLU A 24 15.40 4.89 11.31
CA GLU A 24 16.84 5.03 11.04
C GLU A 24 17.20 6.45 10.57
N LYS A 25 16.28 7.11 9.86
CA LYS A 25 16.49 8.46 9.28
C LYS A 25 15.97 9.58 10.17
N TYR A 26 14.91 9.37 10.94
CA TYR A 26 14.22 10.37 11.76
C TYR A 26 14.21 9.98 13.23
N ASN A 27 14.40 10.96 14.11
CA ASN A 27 14.29 10.73 15.55
C ASN A 27 12.85 10.46 15.99
N PHE A 28 11.87 11.06 15.27
CA PHE A 28 10.44 10.95 15.56
C PHE A 28 9.62 10.67 14.31
N VAL A 29 8.77 9.64 14.37
CA VAL A 29 7.73 9.36 13.40
C VAL A 29 6.38 9.60 14.06
N LEU A 30 5.68 10.67 13.66
CA LEU A 30 4.36 11.01 14.16
C LEU A 30 3.28 10.44 13.25
N ASN A 31 2.50 9.50 13.76
CA ASN A 31 1.44 8.87 13.01
C ASN A 31 0.06 9.35 13.46
N PHE A 32 -0.69 9.92 12.54
CA PHE A 32 -2.05 10.40 12.74
C PHE A 32 -3.05 9.26 12.48
N GLU A 33 -3.96 9.03 13.40
CA GLU A 33 -4.93 7.94 13.38
C GLU A 33 -6.36 8.47 13.25
N ARG A 34 -7.25 7.70 12.60
CA ARG A 34 -8.65 8.09 12.37
C ARG A 34 -9.45 8.38 13.63
N ASN A 35 -9.05 7.86 14.78
CA ASN A 35 -9.67 8.09 16.08
C ASN A 35 -9.14 9.35 16.79
N HIS A 36 -8.60 10.30 16.07
CA HIS A 36 -8.00 11.54 16.57
C HIS A 36 -6.81 11.35 17.52
N LYS A 37 -6.13 10.22 17.44
CA LYS A 37 -4.89 9.98 18.20
C LYS A 37 -3.66 10.26 17.34
N ILE A 38 -2.58 10.64 18.00
CA ILE A 38 -1.25 10.71 17.42
C ILE A 38 -0.39 9.69 18.15
N SER A 39 0.21 8.75 17.42
CA SER A 39 1.26 7.93 17.98
C SER A 39 2.62 8.47 17.55
N ILE A 40 3.48 8.74 18.53
CA ILE A 40 4.86 9.17 18.35
C ILE A 40 5.74 7.95 18.50
N HIS A 41 6.42 7.57 17.44
CA HIS A 41 7.37 6.47 17.44
C HIS A 41 8.79 7.01 17.48
N GLN A 42 9.61 6.40 18.32
CA GLN A 42 11.05 6.59 18.45
C GLN A 42 11.73 5.22 18.36
N LYS A 43 13.05 5.16 18.17
CA LYS A 43 13.78 3.89 17.96
C LYS A 43 13.47 2.81 19.01
N ASN A 44 13.27 3.19 20.28
CA ASN A 44 13.01 2.24 21.38
C ASN A 44 11.78 2.61 22.22
N ALA A 45 10.92 3.51 21.72
CA ALA A 45 9.78 3.99 22.49
C ALA A 45 8.59 4.33 21.60
N LYS A 46 7.39 4.23 22.18
CA LYS A 46 6.14 4.68 21.56
C LYS A 46 5.32 5.44 22.61
N LYS A 47 4.87 6.64 22.25
CA LYS A 47 3.95 7.44 23.06
C LYS A 47 2.66 7.65 22.28
N ILE A 48 1.52 7.56 22.92
CA ILE A 48 0.22 7.83 22.32
C ILE A 48 -0.36 9.09 22.99
N LEU A 49 -0.70 10.07 22.15
CA LEU A 49 -1.40 11.27 22.54
C LEU A 49 -2.88 11.12 22.18
N LYS A 50 -3.75 11.48 23.11
CA LYS A 50 -5.20 11.56 22.87
C LYS A 50 -5.46 12.98 22.39
N ASP A 51 -6.02 13.15 21.22
CA ASP A 51 -6.32 14.41 20.56
C ASP A 51 -5.15 15.07 19.81
N PHE A 52 -5.47 15.75 18.70
CA PHE A 52 -4.54 16.58 17.95
C PHE A 52 -4.26 17.87 18.74
N ASP A 53 -3.34 17.82 19.70
CA ASP A 53 -2.91 19.01 20.43
C ASP A 53 -1.89 19.81 19.59
N PHE A 54 -2.32 20.95 19.09
CA PHE A 54 -1.47 21.85 18.28
C PHE A 54 -0.19 22.28 18.98
N LYS A 55 -0.21 22.48 20.31
CA LYS A 55 0.99 22.88 21.07
C LYS A 55 2.08 21.82 21.03
N ILE A 56 1.67 20.55 21.07
CA ILE A 56 2.61 19.42 20.97
C ILE A 56 3.17 19.33 19.56
N LEU A 57 2.36 19.63 18.53
CA LEU A 57 2.82 19.60 17.13
C LEU A 57 3.81 20.72 16.80
N GLU A 58 3.78 21.87 17.49
CA GLU A 58 4.76 22.94 17.32
C GLU A 58 6.18 22.46 17.68
N ASP A 59 6.31 21.57 18.68
CA ASP A 59 7.59 20.97 19.10
C ASP A 59 8.09 19.91 18.09
N TYR A 60 7.23 19.40 17.21
CA TYR A 60 7.53 18.31 16.26
C TYR A 60 7.21 18.72 14.82
N SER A 61 7.75 19.82 14.34
CA SER A 61 7.47 20.34 13.02
C SER A 61 8.12 19.53 11.89
N SER A 62 7.36 19.22 10.84
CA SER A 62 7.81 18.62 9.60
C SER A 62 7.12 19.23 8.39
N GLU A 63 7.83 19.32 7.28
CA GLU A 63 7.28 19.78 5.99
C GLU A 63 6.69 18.64 5.15
N ILE A 64 6.87 17.37 5.57
CA ILE A 64 6.54 16.18 4.77
C ILE A 64 5.56 15.28 5.54
N LEU A 65 4.51 14.86 4.84
CA LEU A 65 3.57 13.82 5.26
C LEU A 65 3.67 12.62 4.31
N ILE A 66 3.92 11.42 4.85
CA ILE A 66 3.74 10.16 4.15
C ILE A 66 2.35 9.60 4.47
N HIS A 67 1.42 9.73 3.52
CA HIS A 67 0.04 9.29 3.69
C HIS A 67 -0.17 7.88 3.14
N LEU A 68 -0.29 6.89 4.05
CA LEU A 68 -0.51 5.47 3.71
C LEU A 68 -1.86 4.93 4.20
N ALA A 69 -2.58 5.69 5.04
CA ALA A 69 -3.88 5.27 5.55
C ALA A 69 -4.88 5.14 4.42
N THR A 70 -5.52 3.99 4.31
CA THR A 70 -6.59 3.74 3.35
C THR A 70 -7.47 2.59 3.83
N LEU A 71 -8.76 2.65 3.53
CA LEU A 71 -9.68 1.52 3.65
C LEU A 71 -9.89 0.94 2.25
N TYR A 72 -9.36 -0.27 2.03
CA TYR A 72 -9.57 -1.00 0.78
C TYR A 72 -10.86 -1.81 0.86
N ASN A 73 -11.90 -1.31 0.21
CA ASN A 73 -13.14 -2.04 -0.05
C ASN A 73 -13.58 -1.71 -1.49
N PRO A 74 -13.26 -2.54 -2.49
CA PRO A 74 -13.57 -2.27 -3.90
C PRO A 74 -15.05 -2.49 -4.24
N SER A 75 -15.83 -3.12 -3.35
CA SER A 75 -17.23 -3.49 -3.59
C SER A 75 -18.04 -3.36 -2.29
N PRO A 76 -18.32 -2.11 -1.83
CA PRO A 76 -19.13 -1.89 -0.64
C PRO A 76 -20.55 -2.44 -0.86
N LYS A 77 -21.14 -3.02 0.18
CA LYS A 77 -22.44 -3.70 0.13
C LYS A 77 -23.62 -2.81 0.55
N ASN A 78 -23.33 -1.71 1.23
CA ASN A 78 -24.34 -0.83 1.80
C ASN A 78 -23.76 0.58 2.03
N GLU A 79 -24.64 1.54 2.31
CA GLU A 79 -24.30 2.93 2.55
C GLU A 79 -23.33 3.13 3.74
N PHE A 80 -23.40 2.29 4.76
CA PHE A 80 -22.48 2.36 5.90
C PHE A 80 -21.03 2.09 5.44
N GLU A 81 -20.80 1.04 4.66
CA GLU A 81 -19.49 0.71 4.12
C GLU A 81 -18.98 1.79 3.12
N GLU A 82 -19.89 2.37 2.32
CA GLU A 82 -19.55 3.50 1.44
C GLU A 82 -19.09 4.71 2.24
N ASN A 83 -19.81 5.06 3.30
CA ASN A 83 -19.43 6.16 4.21
C ASN A 83 -18.08 5.89 4.89
N GLU A 84 -17.80 4.66 5.31
CA GLU A 84 -16.50 4.30 5.88
C GLU A 84 -15.35 4.53 4.89
N ILE A 85 -15.56 4.20 3.60
CA ILE A 85 -14.57 4.47 2.54
C ILE A 85 -14.33 5.97 2.42
N LEU A 86 -15.38 6.77 2.32
CA LEU A 86 -15.26 8.23 2.20
C LEU A 86 -14.61 8.85 3.44
N GLN A 87 -14.99 8.42 4.64
CA GLN A 87 -14.36 8.88 5.87
C GLN A 87 -12.86 8.54 5.92
N SER A 88 -12.49 7.33 5.51
CA SER A 88 -11.10 6.88 5.57
C SER A 88 -10.21 7.48 4.48
N ASN A 89 -10.71 7.55 3.23
CA ASN A 89 -9.87 7.81 2.07
C ASN A 89 -9.94 9.26 1.58
N LEU A 90 -10.94 10.03 2.03
CA LEU A 90 -11.15 11.42 1.63
C LEU A 90 -11.16 12.36 2.85
N ASN A 91 -12.11 12.18 3.79
CA ASN A 91 -12.32 13.16 4.86
C ASN A 91 -11.17 13.17 5.88
N PHE A 92 -10.71 12.00 6.31
CA PHE A 92 -9.61 11.88 7.28
C PHE A 92 -8.30 12.50 6.76
N PRO A 93 -7.79 12.17 5.56
CA PRO A 93 -6.55 12.78 5.09
C PRO A 93 -6.70 14.29 4.86
N ILE A 94 -7.86 14.78 4.41
CA ILE A 94 -8.13 16.23 4.31
C ILE A 94 -8.01 16.88 5.68
N GLN A 95 -8.62 16.30 6.73
CA GLN A 95 -8.55 16.82 8.09
C GLN A 95 -7.10 16.87 8.60
N VAL A 96 -6.32 15.80 8.41
CA VAL A 96 -4.90 15.77 8.78
C VAL A 96 -4.12 16.87 8.05
N CYS A 97 -4.28 16.99 6.74
CA CYS A 97 -3.58 17.99 5.95
C CYS A 97 -3.92 19.42 6.37
N LYS A 98 -5.21 19.74 6.59
CA LYS A 98 -5.66 21.07 7.10
C LYS A 98 -5.07 21.39 8.47
N THR A 99 -4.87 20.39 9.32
CA THR A 99 -4.21 20.54 10.61
C THR A 99 -2.73 20.85 10.44
N LEU A 100 -2.04 20.07 9.61
CA LEU A 100 -0.60 20.18 9.40
C LEU A 100 -0.19 21.39 8.53
N GLU A 101 -1.06 21.88 7.66
CA GLU A 101 -0.87 23.11 6.89
C GLU A 101 -0.57 24.29 7.81
N LYS A 102 -1.25 24.38 8.95
CA LYS A 102 -1.03 25.43 9.96
C LYS A 102 0.33 25.34 10.64
N ILE A 103 1.04 24.21 10.49
CA ILE A 103 2.33 23.90 11.13
C ILE A 103 3.45 23.77 10.09
N ASN A 104 3.23 24.15 8.85
CA ASN A 104 4.24 24.16 7.79
C ASN A 104 4.32 22.89 6.91
N LEU A 105 3.24 22.08 6.78
CA LEU A 105 3.21 21.01 5.78
C LEU A 105 3.30 21.60 4.36
N LYS A 106 4.20 21.06 3.52
CA LYS A 106 4.40 21.48 2.13
C LYS A 106 4.26 20.35 1.13
N LYS A 107 4.72 19.14 1.51
CA LYS A 107 4.80 17.98 0.62
C LYS A 107 4.02 16.80 1.19
N ILE A 108 3.25 16.15 0.32
CA ILE A 108 2.56 14.90 0.62
C ILE A 108 3.10 13.81 -0.31
N ILE A 109 3.58 12.73 0.29
CA ILE A 109 3.92 11.49 -0.40
C ILE A 109 2.79 10.52 -0.12
N THR A 110 2.18 9.95 -1.16
CA THR A 110 1.06 9.04 -0.96
C THR A 110 1.12 7.84 -1.89
N THR A 111 0.54 6.73 -1.45
CA THR A 111 0.34 5.56 -2.30
C THR A 111 -1.02 5.61 -2.96
N SER A 112 -1.05 5.36 -4.27
CA SER A 112 -2.25 5.24 -5.08
C SER A 112 -2.41 3.83 -5.63
N SER A 113 -3.61 3.49 -6.07
CA SER A 113 -3.90 2.18 -6.66
C SER A 113 -3.93 2.28 -8.18
N TYR A 114 -3.48 1.24 -8.86
CA TYR A 114 -3.62 1.17 -10.32
C TYR A 114 -5.07 1.26 -10.81
N ILE A 115 -6.06 0.97 -9.95
CA ILE A 115 -7.48 1.15 -10.28
C ILE A 115 -7.83 2.64 -10.53
N GLN A 116 -7.05 3.58 -10.00
CA GLN A 116 -7.21 5.02 -10.30
C GLN A 116 -6.72 5.39 -11.70
N LEU A 117 -6.05 4.49 -12.43
CA LEU A 117 -5.54 4.70 -13.79
C LEU A 117 -6.53 4.25 -14.89
N ILE A 118 -7.64 3.60 -14.52
CA ILE A 118 -8.71 3.25 -15.44
C ILE A 118 -9.63 4.46 -15.69
N PRO A 119 -10.51 4.45 -16.73
CA PRO A 119 -11.45 5.53 -16.98
C PRO A 119 -12.28 5.88 -15.73
N GLU A 120 -12.51 7.17 -15.47
CA GLU A 120 -13.13 7.67 -14.24
C GLU A 120 -14.55 7.14 -14.02
N ASP A 121 -15.31 6.94 -15.09
CA ASP A 121 -16.65 6.37 -15.08
C ASP A 121 -16.68 4.87 -14.70
N GLU A 122 -15.57 4.16 -14.91
CA GLU A 122 -15.42 2.75 -14.53
C GLU A 122 -14.79 2.55 -13.15
N GLN A 123 -14.27 3.63 -12.52
CA GLN A 123 -13.68 3.55 -11.19
C GLN A 123 -14.74 3.26 -10.12
N ASN A 124 -14.41 2.35 -9.20
CA ASN A 124 -15.22 2.13 -8.00
C ASN A 124 -15.02 3.26 -6.96
N LEU A 125 -15.87 3.27 -5.93
CA LEU A 125 -15.83 4.29 -4.87
C LEU A 125 -14.48 4.39 -4.18
N TYR A 126 -13.79 3.26 -3.97
CA TYR A 126 -12.44 3.23 -3.41
C TYR A 126 -11.44 4.03 -4.25
N ALA A 127 -11.42 3.83 -5.56
CA ALA A 127 -10.53 4.56 -6.45
C ALA A 127 -10.91 6.04 -6.55
N LYS A 128 -12.21 6.34 -6.68
CA LYS A 128 -12.74 7.72 -6.72
C LYS A 128 -12.38 8.51 -5.48
N SER A 129 -12.62 7.97 -4.28
CA SER A 129 -12.33 8.66 -3.02
C SER A 129 -10.84 9.02 -2.87
N LYS A 130 -9.94 8.14 -3.31
CA LYS A 130 -8.50 8.43 -3.33
C LYS A 130 -8.15 9.50 -4.36
N SER A 131 -8.73 9.44 -5.56
CA SER A 131 -8.51 10.45 -6.61
C SER A 131 -9.02 11.83 -6.18
N ASP A 132 -10.16 11.90 -5.51
CA ASP A 132 -10.73 13.15 -5.00
C ASP A 132 -9.86 13.77 -3.90
N PHE A 133 -9.28 12.95 -3.01
CA PHE A 133 -8.28 13.44 -2.06
C PHE A 133 -7.07 14.06 -2.78
N ILE A 134 -6.53 13.41 -3.79
CA ILE A 134 -5.39 13.93 -4.57
C ILE A 134 -5.76 15.25 -5.25
N LYS A 135 -6.90 15.30 -5.95
CA LYS A 135 -7.39 16.53 -6.61
C LYS A 135 -7.52 17.70 -5.63
N TRP A 136 -7.98 17.42 -4.41
CA TRP A 136 -8.06 18.42 -3.35
C TRP A 136 -6.66 18.86 -2.88
N ALA A 137 -5.78 17.89 -2.59
CA ALA A 137 -4.46 18.15 -2.02
C ALA A 137 -3.51 18.90 -2.98
N GLU A 138 -3.61 18.63 -4.30
CA GLU A 138 -2.82 19.32 -5.34
C GLU A 138 -3.06 20.84 -5.42
N GLN A 139 -4.16 21.34 -4.82
CA GLN A 139 -4.44 22.78 -4.79
C GLN A 139 -3.51 23.56 -3.84
N THR A 140 -2.94 22.88 -2.84
CA THR A 140 -2.15 23.53 -1.78
C THR A 140 -0.76 22.93 -1.62
N PHE A 141 -0.61 21.61 -1.85
CA PHE A 141 0.60 20.87 -1.51
C PHE A 141 1.32 20.32 -2.75
N GLU A 142 2.62 20.09 -2.60
CA GLU A 142 3.37 19.30 -3.56
C GLU A 142 3.06 17.81 -3.34
N ILE A 143 2.54 17.13 -4.38
CA ILE A 143 2.16 15.73 -4.29
C ILE A 143 3.17 14.84 -5.04
N THR A 144 3.69 13.84 -4.34
CA THR A 144 4.40 12.71 -4.93
C THR A 144 3.52 11.48 -4.76
N GLU A 145 2.92 11.04 -5.87
CA GLU A 145 1.95 9.95 -5.92
C GLU A 145 2.61 8.68 -6.46
N ILE A 146 2.61 7.60 -5.67
CA ILE A 146 3.24 6.32 -6.03
C ILE A 146 2.14 5.30 -6.28
N PHE A 147 1.99 4.88 -7.54
CA PHE A 147 1.01 3.88 -7.94
C PHE A 147 1.50 2.49 -7.61
N LEU A 148 0.77 1.83 -6.70
CA LEU A 148 0.97 0.45 -6.33
C LEU A 148 0.06 -0.46 -7.15
N PHE A 149 0.64 -1.57 -7.55
CA PHE A 149 -0.07 -2.69 -8.18
C PHE A 149 -0.30 -3.79 -7.13
N ASP A 150 -0.10 -5.05 -7.49
CA ASP A 150 -0.32 -6.17 -6.59
C ASP A 150 0.87 -6.29 -5.62
N SER A 151 0.74 -5.70 -4.44
CA SER A 151 1.80 -5.71 -3.43
C SER A 151 1.74 -6.96 -2.56
N PHE A 152 2.91 -7.49 -2.21
CA PHE A 152 3.08 -8.66 -1.34
C PHE A 152 4.38 -8.57 -0.54
N GLY A 153 4.56 -9.44 0.45
CA GLY A 153 5.80 -9.56 1.23
C GLY A 153 5.57 -9.97 2.66
N SER A 154 6.59 -9.79 3.47
CA SER A 154 6.58 -10.16 4.88
C SER A 154 5.51 -9.40 5.67
N ASP A 155 4.93 -10.07 6.64
CA ASP A 155 3.94 -9.50 7.55
C ASP A 155 2.62 -9.05 6.86
N ASP A 156 2.31 -9.62 5.69
CA ASP A 156 1.05 -9.34 4.98
C ASP A 156 -0.09 -10.19 5.56
N ASN A 157 -1.07 -9.51 6.15
CA ASN A 157 -2.26 -10.13 6.74
C ASN A 157 -3.55 -9.85 5.95
N ARG A 158 -3.42 -9.39 4.68
CA ARG A 158 -4.56 -8.95 3.86
C ARG A 158 -5.21 -10.07 3.05
N GLU A 159 -4.74 -11.31 3.16
CA GLU A 159 -5.23 -12.47 2.38
C GLU A 159 -5.28 -12.20 0.87
N LYS A 160 -4.17 -11.71 0.31
CA LYS A 160 -4.04 -11.48 -1.13
C LYS A 160 -3.91 -12.78 -1.90
N VAL A 161 -4.13 -12.73 -3.22
CA VAL A 161 -4.14 -13.91 -4.09
C VAL A 161 -2.90 -14.80 -3.92
N ILE A 162 -1.73 -14.19 -3.73
CA ILE A 162 -0.48 -14.91 -3.50
C ILE A 162 -0.54 -15.73 -2.18
N ASP A 163 -1.04 -15.13 -1.10
CA ASP A 163 -1.17 -15.79 0.21
C ASP A 163 -2.21 -16.90 0.17
N ILE A 164 -3.34 -16.65 -0.51
CA ILE A 164 -4.40 -17.64 -0.73
C ILE A 164 -3.84 -18.85 -1.48
N PHE A 165 -3.08 -18.64 -2.55
CA PHE A 165 -2.51 -19.73 -3.33
C PHE A 165 -1.45 -20.51 -2.55
N ILE A 166 -0.57 -19.82 -1.82
CA ILE A 166 0.40 -20.46 -0.94
C ILE A 166 -0.30 -21.29 0.13
N LYS A 167 -1.31 -20.74 0.81
CA LYS A 167 -2.08 -21.45 1.85
C LYS A 167 -2.78 -22.69 1.31
N LYS A 168 -3.52 -22.55 0.21
CA LYS A 168 -4.18 -23.67 -0.46
C LYS A 168 -3.20 -24.76 -0.85
N LYS A 169 -2.04 -24.33 -1.38
CA LYS A 169 -0.97 -25.23 -1.74
C LYS A 169 -0.41 -26.01 -0.55
N LEU A 170 -0.16 -25.34 0.59
CA LEU A 170 0.33 -25.97 1.80
C LEU A 170 -0.67 -26.97 2.39
N LEU A 171 -1.96 -26.74 2.20
CA LEU A 171 -3.06 -27.61 2.62
C LEU A 171 -3.38 -28.73 1.62
N ASN A 172 -2.69 -28.79 0.47
CA ASN A 172 -3.00 -29.67 -0.67
C ASN A 172 -4.42 -29.50 -1.22
N GLU A 173 -4.97 -28.28 -1.13
CA GLU A 173 -6.25 -27.89 -1.69
C GLU A 173 -6.12 -27.45 -3.15
N GLU A 174 -7.25 -27.48 -3.87
CA GLU A 174 -7.33 -26.98 -5.25
C GLU A 174 -7.16 -25.46 -5.31
N ILE A 175 -6.40 -25.00 -6.30
CA ILE A 175 -6.22 -23.57 -6.59
C ILE A 175 -7.18 -23.20 -7.71
N ASN A 176 -8.17 -22.39 -7.40
CA ASN A 176 -9.12 -21.87 -8.37
C ASN A 176 -8.61 -20.55 -8.96
N ILE A 177 -8.60 -20.47 -10.28
CA ILE A 177 -8.14 -19.29 -11.02
C ILE A 177 -9.22 -18.82 -12.00
N PRO A 178 -9.15 -17.56 -12.48
CA PRO A 178 -10.07 -17.06 -13.51
C PRO A 178 -10.01 -17.85 -14.82
N GLU A 179 -11.17 -18.04 -15.48
CA GLU A 179 -11.26 -18.65 -16.83
C GLU A 179 -10.38 -17.94 -17.86
N LYS A 180 -10.29 -16.61 -17.78
CA LYS A 180 -9.48 -15.78 -18.67
C LYS A 180 -8.15 -15.42 -18.03
N LYS A 181 -7.10 -15.32 -18.86
CA LYS A 181 -5.79 -14.84 -18.42
C LYS A 181 -5.89 -13.39 -17.95
N ILE A 182 -5.61 -13.18 -16.66
CA ILE A 182 -5.58 -11.86 -16.01
C ILE A 182 -4.14 -11.52 -15.69
N GLN A 183 -3.71 -10.34 -16.12
CA GLN A 183 -2.37 -9.83 -15.86
C GLN A 183 -2.24 -9.35 -14.42
N MET A 184 -1.10 -9.62 -13.81
CA MET A 184 -0.67 -9.11 -12.51
C MET A 184 0.69 -8.45 -12.62
N LYS A 185 0.92 -7.47 -11.77
CA LYS A 185 2.22 -6.84 -11.59
C LYS A 185 2.56 -6.86 -10.11
N LEU A 186 3.27 -7.90 -9.70
CA LEU A 186 3.64 -8.10 -8.30
C LEU A 186 4.82 -7.18 -7.92
N THR A 187 4.66 -6.44 -6.85
CA THR A 187 5.69 -5.55 -6.28
C THR A 187 5.94 -5.97 -4.84
N HIS A 188 7.19 -6.31 -4.54
CA HIS A 188 7.56 -6.70 -3.18
C HIS A 188 7.58 -5.50 -2.24
N ILE A 189 7.31 -5.74 -0.95
CA ILE A 189 7.24 -4.68 0.06
C ILE A 189 8.55 -3.92 0.21
N ASP A 190 9.69 -4.56 0.00
CA ASP A 190 11.01 -3.92 0.06
C ASP A 190 11.17 -2.90 -1.07
N GLU A 191 10.71 -3.24 -2.30
CA GLU A 191 10.72 -2.30 -3.44
C GLU A 191 9.81 -1.09 -3.17
N ILE A 192 8.67 -1.32 -2.51
CA ILE A 192 7.74 -0.26 -2.12
C ILE A 192 8.37 0.64 -1.05
N SER A 193 8.97 0.06 -0.02
CA SER A 193 9.63 0.80 1.05
C SER A 193 10.80 1.62 0.54
N GLU A 194 11.63 1.06 -0.34
CA GLU A 194 12.73 1.77 -0.99
C GLU A 194 12.22 2.96 -1.82
N CYS A 195 11.17 2.76 -2.62
CA CYS A 195 10.55 3.84 -3.40
C CYS A 195 9.98 4.95 -2.52
N LEU A 196 9.31 4.60 -1.42
CA LEU A 196 8.77 5.56 -0.45
C LEU A 196 9.89 6.36 0.23
N MET A 197 11.00 5.74 0.59
CA MET A 197 12.16 6.44 1.13
C MET A 197 12.81 7.36 0.10
N ALA A 198 12.99 6.89 -1.13
CA ALA A 198 13.51 7.72 -2.21
C ALA A 198 12.58 8.90 -2.55
N SER A 199 11.27 8.76 -2.38
CA SER A 199 10.27 9.79 -2.68
C SER A 199 10.37 11.02 -1.77
N LEU A 200 11.09 10.94 -0.67
CA LEU A 200 11.41 12.10 0.16
C LEU A 200 12.16 13.16 -0.65
N ASP A 201 13.03 12.74 -1.58
CA ASP A 201 13.88 13.58 -2.40
C ASP A 201 13.39 13.71 -3.87
N LEU A 202 12.40 12.92 -4.28
CA LEU A 202 11.81 13.01 -5.62
C LEU A 202 10.99 14.30 -5.78
N GLN A 203 10.97 14.82 -7.00
CA GLN A 203 10.10 15.93 -7.38
C GLN A 203 8.62 15.50 -7.34
N LYS A 204 7.72 16.48 -7.20
CA LYS A 204 6.28 16.23 -7.32
C LYS A 204 5.94 15.54 -8.65
N GLY A 205 4.98 14.64 -8.59
CA GLY A 205 4.53 13.92 -9.79
C GLY A 205 4.00 12.51 -9.50
N LYS A 206 3.63 11.83 -10.57
CA LYS A 206 3.08 10.48 -10.54
C LYS A 206 4.16 9.48 -10.92
N TYR A 207 4.37 8.49 -10.07
CA TYR A 207 5.41 7.47 -10.21
C TYR A 207 4.81 6.07 -10.18
N MET A 208 5.44 5.14 -10.88
CA MET A 208 5.18 3.71 -10.72
C MET A 208 6.49 2.97 -10.46
N ILE A 209 6.44 1.92 -9.67
CA ILE A 209 7.60 1.07 -9.41
C ILE A 209 7.76 0.11 -10.59
N LEU A 210 8.98 0.05 -11.14
CA LEU A 210 9.30 -0.97 -12.13
C LEU A 210 9.50 -2.30 -11.40
N SER A 211 8.53 -3.19 -11.54
CA SER A 211 8.65 -4.58 -11.09
C SER A 211 8.93 -5.48 -12.28
N ASN A 212 9.89 -6.41 -12.13
CA ASN A 212 10.18 -7.45 -13.11
C ASN A 212 9.21 -8.64 -13.00
N ASN A 213 8.34 -8.65 -12.01
CA ASN A 213 7.41 -9.74 -11.72
C ASN A 213 6.04 -9.52 -12.38
N GLN A 214 6.04 -9.30 -13.69
CA GLN A 214 4.83 -9.26 -14.49
C GLN A 214 4.49 -10.67 -14.98
N LEU A 215 3.32 -11.18 -14.57
CA LEU A 215 2.86 -12.53 -14.87
C LEU A 215 1.33 -12.57 -14.86
N THR A 216 0.75 -13.68 -15.31
CA THR A 216 -0.69 -13.89 -15.16
C THR A 216 -1.01 -14.57 -13.82
N ILE A 217 -2.27 -14.53 -13.39
CA ILE A 217 -2.72 -15.29 -12.21
C ILE A 217 -2.44 -16.80 -12.39
N GLU A 218 -2.58 -17.32 -13.61
CA GLU A 218 -2.25 -18.70 -13.97
C GLU A 218 -0.75 -18.98 -13.76
N ASP A 219 0.13 -18.13 -14.32
CA ASP A 219 1.59 -18.28 -14.15
C ASP A 219 2.01 -18.24 -12.67
N LEU A 220 1.34 -17.40 -11.86
CA LEU A 220 1.56 -17.33 -10.41
C LEU A 220 1.20 -18.65 -9.73
N ALA A 221 0.02 -19.21 -10.05
CA ALA A 221 -0.43 -20.48 -9.49
C ALA A 221 0.54 -21.62 -9.86
N GLU A 222 0.94 -21.71 -11.13
CA GLU A 222 1.89 -22.72 -11.62
C GLU A 222 3.27 -22.59 -10.93
N LYS A 223 3.79 -21.37 -10.77
CA LYS A 223 5.06 -21.13 -10.07
C LYS A 223 4.97 -21.58 -8.61
N ILE A 224 3.90 -21.22 -7.90
CA ILE A 224 3.70 -21.62 -6.50
C ILE A 224 3.63 -23.15 -6.37
N VAL A 225 2.86 -23.81 -7.24
CA VAL A 225 2.78 -25.28 -7.27
C VAL A 225 4.15 -25.91 -7.54
N LYS A 226 4.92 -25.38 -8.48
CA LYS A 226 6.26 -25.88 -8.82
C LYS A 226 7.25 -25.70 -7.66
N ILE A 227 7.31 -24.49 -7.08
CA ILE A 227 8.28 -24.14 -6.03
C ILE A 227 8.01 -24.90 -4.73
N LEU A 228 6.74 -25.01 -4.33
CA LEU A 228 6.35 -25.67 -3.09
C LEU A 228 6.17 -27.19 -3.22
N GLY A 229 6.40 -27.73 -4.40
CA GLY A 229 6.51 -29.19 -4.66
C GLY A 229 5.30 -30.01 -4.30
N SER A 230 4.18 -30.02 -5.04
CA SER A 230 3.07 -30.97 -4.86
C SER A 230 2.13 -31.10 -6.06
N LYS A 231 1.08 -31.88 -5.83
CA LYS A 231 0.11 -32.31 -6.82
C LYS A 231 -1.21 -31.49 -6.80
N SER A 232 -1.19 -30.24 -6.29
CA SER A 232 -2.41 -29.43 -6.28
C SER A 232 -2.92 -29.21 -7.70
N LEU A 233 -4.22 -29.43 -7.89
CA LEU A 233 -4.90 -29.12 -9.14
C LEU A 233 -5.13 -27.62 -9.26
N ILE A 234 -4.99 -27.11 -10.48
CA ILE A 234 -5.35 -25.73 -10.82
C ILE A 234 -6.60 -25.79 -11.68
N ASN A 235 -7.71 -25.23 -11.19
CA ASN A 235 -9.00 -25.22 -11.88
C ASN A 235 -9.35 -23.82 -12.36
N LYS A 236 -9.88 -23.73 -13.59
CA LYS A 236 -10.43 -22.48 -14.18
C LYS A 236 -11.93 -22.48 -13.97
N ASP A 237 -12.44 -21.73 -12.98
CA ASP A 237 -13.83 -21.88 -12.54
C ASP A 237 -14.61 -20.59 -12.28
N PHE A 238 -13.99 -19.40 -12.42
CA PHE A 238 -14.72 -18.15 -12.19
C PHE A 238 -14.36 -17.02 -13.17
N LYS A 239 -15.28 -16.05 -13.29
CA LYS A 239 -15.07 -14.84 -14.08
C LYS A 239 -14.52 -13.74 -13.21
N ALA A 240 -13.47 -13.05 -13.68
CA ALA A 240 -12.90 -11.90 -13.02
C ALA A 240 -12.65 -10.75 -14.00
N VAL A 241 -12.59 -9.53 -13.47
CA VAL A 241 -12.32 -8.32 -14.26
C VAL A 241 -10.81 -8.09 -14.34
N ASP A 242 -10.31 -7.96 -15.56
CA ASP A 242 -8.92 -7.57 -15.79
C ASP A 242 -8.81 -6.04 -15.80
N TYR A 243 -8.63 -5.46 -14.62
CA TYR A 243 -8.45 -4.02 -14.48
C TYR A 243 -7.15 -3.53 -15.14
N PHE A 244 -6.12 -4.38 -15.25
CA PHE A 244 -4.86 -3.99 -15.87
C PHE A 244 -5.05 -3.62 -17.34
N LYS A 245 -5.90 -4.36 -18.08
CA LYS A 245 -6.25 -4.07 -19.48
C LYS A 245 -7.06 -2.79 -19.66
N LYS A 246 -7.70 -2.30 -18.60
CA LYS A 246 -8.49 -1.07 -18.62
C LYS A 246 -7.66 0.19 -18.36
N ILE A 247 -6.39 0.06 -18.00
CA ILE A 247 -5.52 1.21 -17.77
C ILE A 247 -5.32 1.97 -19.08
N THR A 248 -5.72 3.23 -19.10
CA THR A 248 -5.61 4.08 -20.30
C THR A 248 -4.29 4.85 -20.36
N LYS A 249 -3.68 5.14 -19.20
CA LYS A 249 -2.44 5.90 -19.14
C LYS A 249 -1.62 5.55 -17.89
N PHE A 250 -0.45 5.01 -18.10
CA PHE A 250 0.52 4.80 -17.02
C PHE A 250 1.24 6.08 -16.62
N PRO A 251 1.69 6.20 -15.34
CA PRO A 251 2.61 7.27 -14.93
C PRO A 251 3.86 7.29 -15.81
N LYS A 252 4.32 8.50 -16.17
CA LYS A 252 5.53 8.65 -16.99
C LYS A 252 6.81 8.38 -16.22
N ASN A 253 6.81 8.71 -14.93
CA ASN A 253 7.98 8.52 -14.09
C ASN A 253 8.00 7.08 -13.57
N ILE A 254 9.15 6.43 -13.73
CA ILE A 254 9.36 5.05 -13.30
C ILE A 254 10.46 5.05 -12.25
N TYR A 255 10.16 4.52 -11.07
CA TYR A 255 11.15 4.22 -10.05
C TYR A 255 11.67 2.81 -10.25
N ARG A 256 13.00 2.67 -10.27
CA ARG A 256 13.67 1.36 -10.33
C ARG A 256 14.27 1.07 -8.97
N ALA A 257 13.70 0.08 -8.28
CA ALA A 257 14.26 -0.36 -7.01
C ALA A 257 15.61 -1.06 -7.24
N SER A 258 16.51 -0.87 -6.30
CA SER A 258 17.82 -1.53 -6.28
C SER A 258 17.75 -2.94 -5.69
N SER A 259 16.75 -3.21 -4.85
CA SER A 259 16.49 -4.51 -4.26
C SER A 259 16.02 -5.49 -5.33
N SER A 260 16.91 -6.33 -5.81
CA SER A 260 16.58 -7.43 -6.73
C SER A 260 16.60 -8.76 -5.99
N GLN A 261 15.67 -8.99 -5.10
CA GLN A 261 15.49 -10.35 -4.59
C GLN A 261 14.89 -11.23 -5.70
N ASP A 262 15.35 -12.45 -5.78
CA ASP A 262 14.77 -13.45 -6.67
C ASP A 262 13.33 -13.77 -6.23
N PHE A 263 12.41 -13.78 -7.19
CA PHE A 263 11.00 -14.00 -6.93
C PHE A 263 10.72 -15.36 -6.26
N GLU A 264 11.47 -16.41 -6.60
CA GLU A 264 11.34 -17.72 -5.97
C GLU A 264 11.73 -17.67 -4.50
N SER A 265 12.81 -16.97 -4.17
CA SER A 265 13.26 -16.75 -2.77
C SER A 265 12.21 -15.99 -1.96
N MET A 266 11.57 -14.95 -2.55
CA MET A 266 10.47 -14.22 -1.91
C MET A 266 9.27 -15.12 -1.62
N LEU A 267 8.88 -15.98 -2.59
CA LEU A 267 7.77 -16.94 -2.41
C LEU A 267 8.07 -17.97 -1.31
N LEU A 268 9.29 -18.49 -1.27
CA LEU A 268 9.72 -19.44 -0.23
C LEU A 268 9.71 -18.78 1.15
N SER A 269 10.24 -17.56 1.27
CA SER A 269 10.20 -16.80 2.53
C SER A 269 8.77 -16.62 3.01
N ARG A 270 7.87 -16.14 2.13
CA ARG A 270 6.46 -15.94 2.45
C ARG A 270 5.74 -17.24 2.81
N SER A 271 6.05 -18.33 2.13
CA SER A 271 5.53 -19.66 2.45
C SER A 271 5.90 -20.12 3.86
N ASN A 272 7.15 -19.88 4.28
CA ASN A 272 7.62 -20.22 5.63
C ASN A 272 6.93 -19.39 6.72
N GLU A 273 6.64 -18.11 6.46
CA GLU A 273 5.85 -17.27 7.36
C GLU A 273 4.43 -17.82 7.53
N ILE A 274 3.75 -18.14 6.40
CA ILE A 274 2.40 -18.69 6.42
C ILE A 274 2.36 -20.04 7.15
N ARG A 275 3.34 -20.91 6.94
CA ARG A 275 3.45 -22.17 7.68
C ARG A 275 3.52 -21.96 9.19
N LYS A 276 4.40 -21.05 9.62
CA LYS A 276 4.56 -20.72 11.05
C LYS A 276 3.29 -20.14 11.65
N ALA A 277 2.63 -19.22 10.94
CA ALA A 277 1.42 -18.55 11.42
C ALA A 277 0.21 -19.50 11.57
N HIS A 278 0.14 -20.54 10.76
CA HIS A 278 -0.99 -21.49 10.73
C HIS A 278 -0.64 -22.89 11.28
N SER A 279 0.60 -23.09 11.81
CA SER A 279 1.08 -24.40 12.30
C SER A 279 0.96 -25.51 11.25
N LEU A 280 1.25 -25.20 9.96
CA LEU A 280 1.19 -26.07 8.80
C LEU A 280 2.53 -26.74 8.48
#